data_3d960593deb272772d2be499ce98ce7a
#
_entry.id   3d960593deb272772d2be499ce98ce7a
#
_cell.length_a   1.000
_cell.length_b   1.000
_cell.length_c   1.000
_cell.angle_alpha   90.00
_cell.angle_beta   90.00
_cell.angle_gamma   90.00
#
_symmetry.space_group_name_H-M   'P 1'
#
loop_
_entity.id
_entity.type
_entity.pdbx_description
1 polymer ?
#
loop_
_entity_poly.entity_id
_entity_poly.type
_entity_poly.pdbx_seq_one_letter_code
_entity_poly.pdbx_strand_id
1 'polypeptide(L)'
;WTTPPFSPRVEGDRLYGRGAADMKAGIIAWLNAFRALQSIGLEPAAPVYLQSVIEEECTGNGALACLVQGYHADAAIITEPGDGLLRAQLGVMWLTLEVTGVPVHAMVAHTGTNAIDAARNLFAELKLLEREWNEPAKRHALWCHHDHPINFNLGRLMGGEWHSSVATTARADIRLSFYPGMSREQVKAAVEARLAEAHAASPSRASVNYRVIYQGFQSEGCVMDAGEPVLTELARCHRDVTGRDIELTVSTGTTDARTFNLYGPIPATCYGPIGESIHGIDEWVSIDSTMACTEVLARFIARWCGVNRRG
;
A
#
# COMPACT_ATOMS: atom_id res chain seq x y z
N TRP A 1 18.31 -5.59 -11.23
CA TRP A 1 18.46 -4.22 -11.72
C TRP A 1 19.45 -4.18 -12.88
N THR A 2 19.12 -3.45 -13.95
CA THR A 2 20.05 -3.23 -15.06
C THR A 2 21.20 -2.27 -14.67
N THR A 3 20.97 -1.41 -13.68
CA THR A 3 21.97 -0.52 -13.08
C THR A 3 21.86 -0.59 -11.56
N PRO A 4 22.92 -0.24 -10.78
CA PRO A 4 22.87 -0.27 -9.33
C PRO A 4 21.70 0.60 -8.80
N PRO A 5 20.80 0.07 -7.96
CA PRO A 5 19.58 0.77 -7.54
C PRO A 5 19.83 2.04 -6.71
N PHE A 6 20.98 2.17 -6.09
CA PHE A 6 21.35 3.33 -5.26
C PHE A 6 22.34 4.28 -5.97
N SER A 7 22.53 4.11 -7.28
CA SER A 7 23.27 5.03 -8.15
C SER A 7 22.31 5.62 -9.16
N PRO A 8 21.73 6.82 -8.89
CA PRO A 8 20.69 7.39 -9.73
C PRO A 8 21.21 7.69 -11.14
N ARG A 9 20.39 7.39 -12.13
CA ARG A 9 20.71 7.60 -13.55
C ARG A 9 19.56 8.33 -14.24
N VAL A 10 19.91 9.36 -15.00
CA VAL A 10 18.93 10.11 -15.82
C VAL A 10 19.06 9.67 -17.27
N GLU A 11 17.94 9.31 -17.89
CA GLU A 11 17.81 9.04 -19.31
C GLU A 11 16.57 9.74 -19.87
N GLY A 12 16.78 10.77 -20.66
CA GLY A 12 15.68 11.62 -21.11
C GLY A 12 14.92 12.21 -19.94
N ASP A 13 13.62 11.98 -19.87
CA ASP A 13 12.74 12.41 -18.78
C ASP A 13 12.74 11.47 -17.58
N ARG A 14 13.46 10.35 -17.59
CA ARG A 14 13.40 9.34 -16.55
C ARG A 14 14.59 9.40 -15.59
N LEU A 15 14.32 9.49 -14.31
CA LEU A 15 15.28 9.31 -13.23
C LEU A 15 15.10 7.92 -12.64
N TYR A 16 16.08 7.04 -12.89
CA TYR A 16 16.11 5.68 -12.37
C TYR A 16 16.78 5.61 -11.00
N GLY A 17 16.21 4.83 -10.09
CA GLY A 17 16.76 4.56 -8.76
C GLY A 17 15.72 4.06 -7.79
N ARG A 18 16.14 3.28 -6.79
CA ARG A 18 15.23 2.82 -5.72
C ARG A 18 14.72 3.99 -4.90
N GLY A 19 13.39 4.06 -4.75
CA GLY A 19 12.69 5.14 -4.08
C GLY A 19 12.61 6.42 -4.91
N ALA A 20 12.96 6.39 -6.21
CA ALA A 20 12.84 7.56 -7.08
C ALA A 20 11.36 7.94 -7.25
N ALA A 21 10.51 6.96 -7.59
CA ALA A 21 9.07 7.15 -7.70
C ALA A 21 8.39 7.05 -6.32
N ASP A 22 8.74 6.05 -5.54
CA ASP A 22 8.10 5.68 -4.29
C ASP A 22 9.00 5.95 -3.08
N MET A 23 8.87 7.18 -2.44
CA MET A 23 8.22 8.36 -3.04
C MET A 23 9.07 9.62 -2.87
N LYS A 24 10.44 9.48 -3.04
CA LYS A 24 11.34 10.64 -2.83
C LYS A 24 11.05 11.81 -3.79
N ALA A 25 10.61 11.53 -5.03
CA ALA A 25 10.21 12.58 -5.96
C ALA A 25 9.00 13.36 -5.43
N GLY A 26 8.02 12.68 -4.81
CA GLY A 26 6.89 13.32 -4.14
C GLY A 26 7.32 14.22 -2.99
N ILE A 27 8.26 13.76 -2.15
CA ILE A 27 8.83 14.56 -1.04
C ILE A 27 9.52 15.82 -1.61
N ILE A 28 10.28 15.68 -2.68
CA ILE A 28 10.95 16.83 -3.33
C ILE A 28 9.91 17.78 -3.94
N ALA A 29 8.83 17.25 -4.51
CA ALA A 29 7.77 18.08 -5.09
C ALA A 29 7.10 18.99 -4.07
N TRP A 30 6.60 18.47 -2.91
CA TRP A 30 5.97 19.33 -1.92
C TRP A 30 6.95 20.28 -1.22
N LEU A 31 8.21 19.86 -1.00
CA LEU A 31 9.23 20.74 -0.44
C LEU A 31 9.52 21.94 -1.36
N ASN A 32 9.66 21.67 -2.68
CA ASN A 32 9.90 22.73 -3.64
C ASN A 32 8.64 23.55 -3.96
N ALA A 33 7.45 23.00 -3.84
CA ALA A 33 6.20 23.76 -3.92
C ALA A 33 6.16 24.87 -2.86
N PHE A 34 6.51 24.54 -1.62
CA PHE A 34 6.60 25.52 -0.54
C PHE A 34 7.71 26.55 -0.79
N ARG A 35 8.91 26.11 -1.22
CA ARG A 35 10.02 27.00 -1.57
C ARG A 35 9.69 27.93 -2.74
N ALA A 36 8.94 27.45 -3.73
CA ALA A 36 8.52 28.27 -4.87
C ALA A 36 7.67 29.45 -4.43
N LEU A 37 6.72 29.27 -3.52
CA LEU A 37 5.95 30.36 -2.93
C LEU A 37 6.86 31.37 -2.22
N GLN A 38 7.80 30.86 -1.41
CA GLN A 38 8.74 31.74 -0.70
C GLN A 38 9.63 32.54 -1.67
N SER A 39 10.06 31.94 -2.78
CA SER A 39 10.94 32.60 -3.76
C SER A 39 10.31 33.80 -4.48
N ILE A 40 8.97 33.84 -4.54
CA ILE A 40 8.20 34.96 -5.10
C ILE A 40 7.64 35.89 -4.00
N GLY A 41 8.14 35.77 -2.76
CA GLY A 41 7.77 36.63 -1.65
C GLY A 41 6.38 36.33 -1.07
N LEU A 42 5.89 35.10 -1.22
CA LEU A 42 4.61 34.64 -0.67
C LEU A 42 4.82 33.63 0.44
N GLU A 43 3.87 33.61 1.37
CA GLU A 43 3.74 32.58 2.40
C GLU A 43 2.26 32.18 2.55
N PRO A 44 1.96 30.90 2.91
CA PRO A 44 0.59 30.50 3.18
C PRO A 44 -0.05 31.33 4.28
N ALA A 45 -1.32 31.71 4.10
CA ALA A 45 -2.08 32.48 5.09
C ALA A 45 -2.66 31.61 6.22
N ALA A 46 -2.70 30.28 6.01
CA ALA A 46 -3.07 29.28 7.01
C ALA A 46 -1.91 28.27 7.21
N PRO A 47 -1.88 27.54 8.34
CA PRO A 47 -0.84 26.54 8.61
C PRO A 47 -0.77 25.47 7.53
N VAL A 48 0.46 25.13 7.12
CA VAL A 48 0.77 23.99 6.24
C VAL A 48 1.76 23.08 6.96
N TYR A 49 1.38 21.83 7.16
CA TYR A 49 2.22 20.81 7.77
C TYR A 49 2.90 19.98 6.70
N LEU A 50 4.22 19.98 6.66
CA LEU A 50 5.02 19.12 5.79
C LEU A 50 5.53 17.96 6.63
N GLN A 51 4.90 16.78 6.47
CA GLN A 51 5.16 15.61 7.30
C GLN A 51 6.01 14.59 6.52
N SER A 52 7.26 14.37 6.94
CA SER A 52 8.09 13.27 6.48
C SER A 52 8.07 12.18 7.53
N VAL A 53 7.27 11.17 7.30
CA VAL A 53 6.98 10.11 8.28
C VAL A 53 7.73 8.83 7.98
N ILE A 54 7.82 7.94 8.97
CA ILE A 54 8.40 6.60 8.86
C ILE A 54 7.28 5.56 8.76
N GLU A 55 7.67 4.33 8.40
CA GLU A 55 6.81 3.13 8.43
C GLU A 55 5.63 3.14 7.45
N GLU A 56 5.62 3.98 6.43
CA GLU A 56 4.59 3.91 5.40
C GLU A 56 4.50 2.49 4.83
N GLU A 57 5.64 1.87 4.51
CA GLU A 57 5.80 0.58 3.84
C GLU A 57 5.50 -0.66 4.71
N CYS A 58 5.20 -0.49 5.99
CA CYS A 58 5.01 -1.66 6.88
C CYS A 58 3.89 -1.55 7.90
N THR A 59 3.50 -0.35 8.35
CA THR A 59 2.42 -0.17 9.34
C THR A 59 1.60 1.09 9.14
N GLY A 60 2.20 2.20 8.65
CA GLY A 60 1.63 3.54 8.57
C GLY A 60 1.55 4.24 9.94
N ASN A 61 2.28 3.77 10.95
CA ASN A 61 2.25 4.35 12.30
C ASN A 61 2.84 5.76 12.34
N GLY A 62 3.71 6.13 11.39
CA GLY A 62 4.28 7.47 11.33
C GLY A 62 3.23 8.55 11.08
N ALA A 63 2.35 8.36 10.10
CA ALA A 63 1.23 9.26 9.82
C ALA A 63 0.22 9.26 10.98
N LEU A 64 -0.07 8.09 11.56
CA LEU A 64 -0.95 7.97 12.71
C LEU A 64 -0.39 8.73 13.93
N ALA A 65 0.91 8.66 14.17
CA ALA A 65 1.56 9.39 15.26
C ALA A 65 1.41 10.91 15.11
N CYS A 66 1.55 11.44 13.89
CA CYS A 66 1.29 12.86 13.61
C CYS A 66 -0.16 13.25 13.95
N LEU A 67 -1.13 12.43 13.53
CA LEU A 67 -2.54 12.67 13.82
C LEU A 67 -2.83 12.66 15.33
N VAL A 68 -2.30 11.65 16.05
CA VAL A 68 -2.46 11.52 17.52
C VAL A 68 -1.80 12.68 18.27
N GLN A 69 -0.74 13.26 17.75
CA GLN A 69 -0.09 14.44 18.31
C GLN A 69 -0.84 15.76 18.04
N GLY A 70 -1.96 15.69 17.32
CA GLY A 70 -2.82 16.86 17.11
C GLY A 70 -2.50 17.67 15.85
N TYR A 71 -1.73 17.14 14.92
CA TYR A 71 -1.54 17.76 13.60
C TYR A 71 -2.78 17.53 12.73
N HIS A 72 -3.78 18.39 12.88
CA HIS A 72 -5.03 18.36 12.11
C HIS A 72 -5.03 19.44 11.04
N ALA A 73 -5.68 19.15 9.92
CA ALA A 73 -5.85 20.06 8.79
C ALA A 73 -7.22 19.82 8.12
N ASP A 74 -7.62 20.71 7.22
CA ASP A 74 -8.87 20.58 6.47
C ASP A 74 -8.75 19.60 5.29
N ALA A 75 -7.53 19.25 4.89
CA ALA A 75 -7.23 18.25 3.87
C ALA A 75 -5.80 17.72 4.02
N ALA A 76 -5.53 16.52 3.51
CA ALA A 76 -4.20 15.95 3.39
C ALA A 76 -3.92 15.45 1.96
N ILE A 77 -2.70 15.67 1.49
CA ILE A 77 -2.22 15.17 0.20
C ILE A 77 -0.97 14.33 0.44
N ILE A 78 -1.02 13.07 0.06
CA ILE A 78 0.09 12.15 0.11
C ILE A 78 0.69 12.10 -1.30
N THR A 79 1.97 12.37 -1.44
CA THR A 79 2.61 12.53 -2.75
C THR A 79 3.14 11.20 -3.33
N GLU A 80 2.33 10.15 -3.13
CA GLU A 80 2.57 8.85 -3.78
C GLU A 80 2.49 8.95 -5.29
N PRO A 81 3.31 8.17 -6.03
CA PRO A 81 3.31 8.21 -7.48
C PRO A 81 1.98 7.79 -8.06
N GLY A 82 1.54 8.49 -9.11
CA GLY A 82 0.30 8.16 -9.81
C GLY A 82 -0.12 9.19 -10.84
N ASP A 83 -1.07 8.80 -11.70
CA ASP A 83 -1.63 9.61 -12.77
C ASP A 83 -3.08 10.06 -12.50
N GLY A 84 -3.56 9.91 -11.25
CA GLY A 84 -4.91 10.25 -10.84
C GLY A 84 -5.01 10.74 -9.40
N LEU A 85 -6.23 11.13 -8.99
CA LEU A 85 -6.55 11.47 -7.62
C LEU A 85 -7.15 10.25 -6.92
N LEU A 86 -6.46 9.73 -5.91
CA LEU A 86 -6.92 8.55 -5.19
C LEU A 86 -8.14 8.87 -4.32
N ARG A 87 -9.28 8.24 -4.60
CA ARG A 87 -10.49 8.36 -3.77
C ARG A 87 -10.81 7.13 -2.94
N ALA A 88 -10.23 5.99 -3.28
CA ALA A 88 -10.48 4.75 -2.55
C ALA A 88 -9.31 3.79 -2.64
N GLN A 89 -9.08 3.04 -1.57
CA GLN A 89 -8.03 2.05 -1.50
C GLN A 89 -8.46 0.83 -0.69
N LEU A 90 -7.89 -0.33 -1.03
CA LEU A 90 -8.16 -1.58 -0.31
C LEU A 90 -7.52 -1.55 1.08
N GLY A 91 -8.10 -2.35 1.97
CA GLY A 91 -7.44 -2.75 3.21
C GLY A 91 -6.33 -3.75 2.93
N VAL A 92 -5.33 -3.76 3.81
CA VAL A 92 -4.19 -4.69 3.74
C VAL A 92 -3.95 -5.30 5.11
N MET A 93 -3.71 -6.61 5.12
CA MET A 93 -3.35 -7.34 6.30
C MET A 93 -2.15 -8.25 6.03
N TRP A 94 -1.20 -8.23 6.93
CA TRP A 94 -0.08 -9.17 6.92
C TRP A 94 -0.28 -10.24 7.98
N LEU A 95 0.02 -11.46 7.62
CA LEU A 95 0.03 -12.59 8.54
C LEU A 95 1.20 -13.52 8.23
N THR A 96 1.61 -14.25 9.26
CA THR A 96 2.56 -15.35 9.17
C THR A 96 1.86 -16.64 9.56
N LEU A 97 1.98 -17.65 8.72
CA LEU A 97 1.65 -19.03 9.07
C LEU A 97 2.94 -19.71 9.56
N GLU A 98 2.97 -20.11 10.83
CA GLU A 98 3.99 -21.02 11.33
C GLU A 98 3.40 -22.43 11.34
N VAL A 99 4.10 -23.36 10.69
CA VAL A 99 3.63 -24.73 10.51
C VAL A 99 4.68 -25.70 11.02
N THR A 100 4.23 -26.73 11.73
CA THR A 100 5.07 -27.85 12.17
C THR A 100 4.54 -29.15 11.62
N GLY A 101 5.44 -30.02 11.20
CA GLY A 101 5.17 -31.36 10.69
C GLY A 101 5.86 -32.45 11.51
N VAL A 102 5.98 -33.64 10.94
CA VAL A 102 6.63 -34.79 11.56
C VAL A 102 7.88 -35.17 10.75
N PRO A 103 9.09 -34.93 11.27
CA PRO A 103 10.32 -35.26 10.57
C PRO A 103 10.55 -36.78 10.56
N VAL A 104 11.04 -37.26 9.42
CA VAL A 104 11.54 -38.63 9.24
C VAL A 104 12.69 -38.60 8.21
N HIS A 105 13.44 -39.69 8.13
CA HIS A 105 14.48 -39.82 7.09
C HIS A 105 13.84 -39.76 5.70
N ALA A 106 14.48 -39.07 4.76
CA ALA A 106 13.94 -38.88 3.40
C ALA A 106 13.62 -40.17 2.67
N MET A 107 14.34 -41.30 2.96
CA MET A 107 14.05 -42.61 2.35
C MET A 107 12.67 -43.15 2.72
N VAL A 108 12.07 -42.68 3.80
CA VAL A 108 10.72 -43.05 4.26
C VAL A 108 9.81 -41.86 4.37
N ALA A 109 10.03 -40.82 3.54
CA ALA A 109 9.34 -39.54 3.60
C ALA A 109 7.79 -39.66 3.63
N HIS A 110 7.25 -40.71 3.00
CA HIS A 110 5.80 -40.98 3.00
C HIS A 110 5.21 -41.31 4.38
N THR A 111 6.04 -41.61 5.37
CA THR A 111 5.62 -41.86 6.77
C THR A 111 5.67 -40.60 7.65
N GLY A 112 6.32 -39.54 7.17
CA GLY A 112 6.39 -38.25 7.83
C GLY A 112 5.36 -37.26 7.31
N THR A 113 5.46 -36.03 7.79
CA THR A 113 4.64 -34.91 7.30
C THR A 113 5.52 -33.69 7.09
N ASN A 114 5.64 -33.26 5.84
CA ASN A 114 6.49 -32.14 5.46
C ASN A 114 5.80 -30.80 5.79
N ALA A 115 6.40 -30.00 6.66
CA ALA A 115 5.87 -28.71 7.07
C ALA A 115 5.82 -27.69 5.92
N ILE A 116 6.76 -27.76 4.96
CA ILE A 116 6.76 -26.86 3.78
C ILE A 116 5.56 -27.15 2.90
N ASP A 117 5.29 -28.45 2.61
CA ASP A 117 4.13 -28.83 1.82
C ASP A 117 2.82 -28.48 2.53
N ALA A 118 2.75 -28.67 3.84
CA ALA A 118 1.59 -28.27 4.63
C ALA A 118 1.35 -26.75 4.59
N ALA A 119 2.40 -25.94 4.70
CA ALA A 119 2.29 -24.48 4.59
C ALA A 119 1.79 -24.04 3.20
N ARG A 120 2.31 -24.66 2.13
CA ARG A 120 1.85 -24.41 0.75
C ARG A 120 0.38 -24.79 0.56
N ASN A 121 -0.04 -25.93 1.11
CA ASN A 121 -1.43 -26.38 1.02
C ASN A 121 -2.38 -25.43 1.77
N LEU A 122 -2.02 -24.98 2.97
CA LEU A 122 -2.80 -23.97 3.70
C LEU A 122 -2.88 -22.63 2.93
N PHE A 123 -1.79 -22.19 2.30
CA PHE A 123 -1.82 -21.00 1.46
C PHE A 123 -2.70 -21.22 0.21
N ALA A 124 -2.70 -22.41 -0.40
CA ALA A 124 -3.58 -22.71 -1.53
C ALA A 124 -5.07 -22.56 -1.16
N GLU A 125 -5.45 -22.91 0.07
CA GLU A 125 -6.82 -22.69 0.56
C GLU A 125 -7.13 -21.19 0.72
N LEU A 126 -6.16 -20.37 1.17
CA LEU A 126 -6.33 -18.92 1.17
C LEU A 126 -6.50 -18.37 -0.25
N LYS A 127 -5.86 -18.96 -1.26
CA LYS A 127 -6.09 -18.60 -2.67
C LYS A 127 -7.50 -18.94 -3.16
N LEU A 128 -8.20 -19.90 -2.54
CA LEU A 128 -9.63 -20.12 -2.82
C LEU A 128 -10.48 -18.98 -2.22
N LEU A 129 -10.17 -18.53 -1.00
CA LEU A 129 -10.84 -17.37 -0.39
C LEU A 129 -10.63 -16.10 -1.22
N GLU A 130 -9.42 -15.87 -1.74
CA GLU A 130 -9.13 -14.77 -2.68
C GLU A 130 -10.03 -14.83 -3.92
N ARG A 131 -10.18 -16.03 -4.53
CA ARG A 131 -11.05 -16.21 -5.70
C ARG A 131 -12.50 -15.88 -5.37
N GLU A 132 -12.98 -16.33 -4.21
CA GLU A 132 -14.34 -16.04 -3.75
C GLU A 132 -14.58 -14.53 -3.59
N TRP A 133 -13.60 -13.79 -3.04
CA TRP A 133 -13.72 -12.33 -2.88
C TRP A 133 -13.60 -11.59 -4.22
N ASN A 134 -12.99 -12.19 -5.22
CA ASN A 134 -12.91 -11.66 -6.59
C ASN A 134 -14.13 -12.03 -7.46
N GLU A 135 -15.06 -12.84 -6.99
CA GLU A 135 -16.29 -13.14 -7.75
C GLU A 135 -17.02 -11.85 -8.09
N PRO A 136 -17.48 -11.66 -9.35
CA PRO A 136 -18.11 -10.40 -9.77
C PRO A 136 -19.24 -9.91 -8.83
N ALA A 137 -20.03 -10.85 -8.31
CA ALA A 137 -21.13 -10.53 -7.39
C ALA A 137 -20.69 -10.06 -5.99
N LYS A 138 -19.44 -10.29 -5.62
CA LYS A 138 -18.86 -9.91 -4.32
C LYS A 138 -17.94 -8.70 -4.40
N ARG A 139 -17.64 -8.22 -5.61
CA ARG A 139 -16.78 -7.07 -5.81
C ARG A 139 -17.42 -5.79 -5.28
N HIS A 140 -16.61 -4.98 -4.63
CA HIS A 140 -17.03 -3.62 -4.30
C HIS A 140 -17.24 -2.80 -5.60
N ALA A 141 -18.30 -1.97 -5.66
CA ALA A 141 -18.73 -1.25 -6.86
C ALA A 141 -17.58 -0.43 -7.52
N LEU A 142 -16.72 0.20 -6.73
CA LEU A 142 -15.59 0.99 -7.24
C LEU A 142 -14.50 0.16 -7.92
N TRP A 143 -14.45 -1.14 -7.69
CA TRP A 143 -13.47 -2.06 -8.30
C TRP A 143 -14.09 -3.00 -9.33
N CYS A 144 -15.33 -2.74 -9.78
CA CYS A 144 -16.03 -3.62 -10.73
C CYS A 144 -15.31 -3.75 -12.08
N HIS A 145 -14.51 -2.75 -12.48
CA HIS A 145 -13.72 -2.76 -13.72
C HIS A 145 -12.33 -3.38 -13.58
N HIS A 146 -11.91 -3.74 -12.37
CA HIS A 146 -10.65 -4.44 -12.15
C HIS A 146 -10.86 -5.94 -12.30
N ASP A 147 -10.04 -6.61 -13.11
CA ASP A 147 -10.14 -8.05 -13.34
C ASP A 147 -9.86 -8.85 -12.07
N HIS A 148 -8.86 -8.40 -11.27
CA HIS A 148 -8.40 -9.09 -10.06
C HIS A 148 -8.02 -8.10 -8.95
N PRO A 149 -8.98 -7.42 -8.30
CA PRO A 149 -8.68 -6.39 -7.31
C PRO A 149 -8.10 -6.94 -6.01
N ILE A 150 -8.62 -8.07 -5.51
CA ILE A 150 -8.13 -8.70 -4.28
C ILE A 150 -6.95 -9.62 -4.58
N ASN A 151 -5.84 -9.41 -3.90
CA ASN A 151 -4.61 -10.19 -4.07
C ASN A 151 -4.11 -10.74 -2.74
N PHE A 152 -3.87 -12.06 -2.70
CA PHE A 152 -3.18 -12.75 -1.61
C PHE A 152 -1.81 -13.19 -2.11
N ASN A 153 -0.77 -12.62 -1.55
CA ASN A 153 0.59 -12.85 -1.95
C ASN A 153 1.38 -13.63 -0.89
N LEU A 154 1.96 -14.75 -1.28
CA LEU A 154 2.98 -15.43 -0.50
C LEU A 154 4.32 -14.75 -0.76
N GLY A 155 4.64 -13.74 0.07
CA GLY A 155 5.84 -12.93 -0.09
C GLY A 155 7.13 -13.68 0.28
N ARG A 156 7.00 -14.65 1.21
CA ARG A 156 8.15 -15.35 1.74
C ARG A 156 7.75 -16.75 2.26
N LEU A 157 8.53 -17.78 1.91
CA LEU A 157 8.39 -19.12 2.45
C LEU A 157 9.77 -19.64 2.84
N MET A 158 9.92 -20.02 4.10
CA MET A 158 11.14 -20.60 4.65
C MET A 158 10.80 -21.84 5.43
N GLY A 159 11.68 -22.86 5.39
CA GLY A 159 11.47 -24.08 6.15
C GLY A 159 12.49 -25.16 5.82
N GLY A 160 12.46 -26.21 6.62
CA GLY A 160 13.35 -27.35 6.50
C GLY A 160 14.74 -27.10 7.05
N GLU A 161 15.42 -28.20 7.39
CA GLU A 161 16.71 -28.18 8.06
C GLU A 161 17.80 -28.82 7.20
N TRP A 162 17.46 -29.87 6.45
CA TRP A 162 18.43 -30.68 5.69
C TRP A 162 17.76 -31.51 4.60
N HIS A 163 18.51 -31.78 3.50
CA HIS A 163 17.99 -32.50 2.31
C HIS A 163 17.53 -33.92 2.59
N SER A 164 18.11 -34.61 3.56
CA SER A 164 17.80 -36.01 3.85
C SER A 164 16.84 -36.19 5.03
N SER A 165 16.16 -35.14 5.46
CA SER A 165 15.05 -35.21 6.42
C SER A 165 13.80 -34.51 5.85
N VAL A 166 12.62 -34.98 6.26
CA VAL A 166 11.36 -34.31 6.04
C VAL A 166 11.33 -33.06 6.91
N ALA A 167 10.98 -31.90 6.32
CA ALA A 167 11.00 -30.62 7.00
C ALA A 167 10.11 -30.59 8.24
N THR A 168 10.69 -30.21 9.40
CA THR A 168 9.99 -30.14 10.67
C THR A 168 9.15 -28.88 10.77
N THR A 169 9.70 -27.74 10.29
CA THR A 169 9.07 -26.42 10.42
C THR A 169 9.03 -25.72 9.09
N ALA A 170 8.01 -24.87 8.94
CA ALA A 170 7.93 -23.88 7.86
C ALA A 170 7.29 -22.59 8.37
N ARG A 171 7.67 -21.47 7.75
CA ARG A 171 7.12 -20.16 7.98
C ARG A 171 6.75 -19.53 6.64
N ALA A 172 5.50 -19.12 6.48
CA ALA A 172 4.97 -18.46 5.30
C ALA A 172 4.49 -17.06 5.67
N ASP A 173 5.14 -16.01 5.14
CA ASP A 173 4.74 -14.61 5.33
C ASP A 173 3.83 -14.22 4.16
N ILE A 174 2.60 -13.80 4.48
CA ILE A 174 1.51 -13.58 3.54
C ILE A 174 0.97 -12.15 3.70
N ARG A 175 0.79 -11.47 2.56
CA ARG A 175 0.04 -10.23 2.45
C ARG A 175 -1.29 -10.52 1.79
N LEU A 176 -2.38 -10.03 2.35
CA LEU A 176 -3.70 -10.09 1.74
C LEU A 176 -4.35 -8.71 1.71
N SER A 177 -5.19 -8.48 0.71
CA SER A 177 -6.00 -7.28 0.57
C SER A 177 -7.49 -7.63 0.71
N PHE A 178 -8.30 -6.62 1.05
CA PHE A 178 -9.74 -6.77 1.25
C PHE A 178 -10.49 -5.46 0.99
N TYR A 179 -11.78 -5.53 0.68
CA TYR A 179 -12.58 -4.36 0.33
C TYR A 179 -12.84 -3.44 1.52
N PRO A 180 -12.98 -2.12 1.27
CA PRO A 180 -13.56 -1.20 2.25
C PRO A 180 -14.93 -1.70 2.74
N GLY A 181 -15.22 -1.45 4.01
CA GLY A 181 -16.45 -1.94 4.66
C GLY A 181 -16.29 -3.31 5.35
N MET A 182 -15.21 -4.05 5.08
CA MET A 182 -14.84 -5.22 5.87
C MET A 182 -13.94 -4.78 7.03
N SER A 183 -14.29 -5.16 8.25
CA SER A 183 -13.41 -4.90 9.41
C SER A 183 -12.24 -5.90 9.47
N ARG A 184 -11.18 -5.51 10.15
CA ARG A 184 -10.02 -6.39 10.40
C ARG A 184 -10.43 -7.69 11.07
N GLU A 185 -11.36 -7.62 12.01
CA GLU A 185 -11.87 -8.76 12.77
C GLU A 185 -12.65 -9.72 11.85
N GLN A 186 -13.46 -9.21 10.93
CA GLN A 186 -14.17 -10.02 9.93
C GLN A 186 -13.19 -10.74 9.00
N VAL A 187 -12.14 -10.05 8.56
CA VAL A 187 -11.10 -10.63 7.69
C VAL A 187 -10.32 -11.72 8.43
N LYS A 188 -9.90 -11.48 9.68
CA LYS A 188 -9.24 -12.49 10.52
C LYS A 188 -10.12 -13.73 10.68
N ALA A 189 -11.39 -13.54 11.03
CA ALA A 189 -12.34 -14.63 11.20
C ALA A 189 -12.51 -15.46 9.91
N ALA A 190 -12.60 -14.80 8.74
CA ALA A 190 -12.71 -15.50 7.45
C ALA A 190 -11.44 -16.32 7.12
N VAL A 191 -10.26 -15.75 7.36
CA VAL A 191 -8.97 -16.43 7.18
C VAL A 191 -8.85 -17.65 8.10
N GLU A 192 -9.13 -17.46 9.39
CA GLU A 192 -9.02 -18.51 10.40
C GLU A 192 -10.04 -19.63 10.17
N ALA A 193 -11.27 -19.31 9.78
CA ALA A 193 -12.28 -20.31 9.45
C ALA A 193 -11.85 -21.15 8.23
N ARG A 194 -11.35 -20.52 7.17
CA ARG A 194 -10.86 -21.21 5.98
C ARG A 194 -9.69 -22.15 6.30
N LEU A 195 -8.73 -21.68 7.08
CA LEU A 195 -7.59 -22.51 7.49
C LEU A 195 -8.00 -23.66 8.39
N ALA A 196 -8.94 -23.44 9.32
CA ALA A 196 -9.46 -24.48 10.20
C ALA A 196 -10.22 -25.56 9.44
N GLU A 197 -11.08 -25.18 8.48
CA GLU A 197 -11.78 -26.11 7.60
C GLU A 197 -10.79 -26.94 6.77
N ALA A 198 -9.83 -26.32 6.14
CA ALA A 198 -8.79 -26.98 5.35
C ALA A 198 -7.97 -27.95 6.19
N HIS A 199 -7.55 -27.54 7.38
CA HIS A 199 -6.82 -28.39 8.31
C HIS A 199 -7.65 -29.60 8.76
N ALA A 200 -8.93 -29.39 9.11
CA ALA A 200 -9.84 -30.44 9.53
C ALA A 200 -10.09 -31.48 8.42
N ALA A 201 -10.15 -31.04 7.17
CA ALA A 201 -10.32 -31.90 6.00
C ALA A 201 -9.02 -32.62 5.57
N SER A 202 -7.85 -32.16 6.05
CA SER A 202 -6.56 -32.71 5.64
C SER A 202 -6.34 -34.13 6.18
N PRO A 203 -5.85 -35.08 5.34
CA PRO A 203 -5.42 -36.40 5.82
C PRO A 203 -4.30 -36.33 6.87
N SER A 204 -3.47 -35.29 6.83
CA SER A 204 -2.35 -35.07 7.76
C SER A 204 -2.71 -34.23 8.99
N ARG A 205 -4.00 -33.96 9.25
CA ARG A 205 -4.46 -33.10 10.36
C ARG A 205 -3.89 -33.47 11.75
N ALA A 206 -3.69 -34.76 11.99
CA ALA A 206 -3.16 -35.25 13.28
C ALA A 206 -1.65 -35.01 13.44
N SER A 207 -0.93 -34.75 12.36
CA SER A 207 0.52 -34.61 12.31
C SER A 207 0.99 -33.23 11.87
N VAL A 208 0.06 -32.32 11.56
CA VAL A 208 0.33 -30.90 11.25
C VAL A 208 -0.23 -30.04 12.37
N ASN A 209 0.60 -29.13 12.87
CA ASN A 209 0.10 -28.00 13.67
C ASN A 209 0.41 -26.70 12.95
N TYR A 210 -0.46 -25.72 13.08
CA TYR A 210 -0.21 -24.38 12.54
C TYR A 210 -0.63 -23.30 13.52
N ARG A 211 -0.02 -22.14 13.39
CA ARG A 211 -0.38 -20.92 14.11
C ARG A 211 -0.43 -19.75 13.13
N VAL A 212 -1.44 -18.92 13.25
CA VAL A 212 -1.56 -17.66 12.53
C VAL A 212 -1.06 -16.51 13.42
N ILE A 213 -0.16 -15.70 12.93
CA ILE A 213 0.38 -14.54 13.62
C ILE A 213 0.10 -13.33 12.74
N TYR A 214 -0.67 -12.38 13.25
CA TYR A 214 -0.92 -11.10 12.59
C TYR A 214 0.12 -10.08 13.05
N GLN A 215 0.81 -9.46 12.10
CA GLN A 215 1.86 -8.48 12.36
C GLN A 215 2.00 -7.49 11.20
N GLY A 216 2.68 -6.37 11.43
CA GLY A 216 2.82 -5.34 10.40
C GLY A 216 1.48 -4.71 10.04
N PHE A 217 1.22 -4.54 8.76
CA PHE A 217 -0.03 -3.97 8.27
C PHE A 217 -1.26 -4.74 8.75
N GLN A 218 -2.18 -4.00 9.36
CA GLN A 218 -3.53 -4.43 9.71
C GLN A 218 -4.48 -3.24 9.51
N SER A 219 -4.65 -2.84 8.26
CA SER A 219 -5.30 -1.59 7.89
C SER A 219 -6.55 -1.85 7.07
N GLU A 220 -7.66 -1.26 7.48
CA GLU A 220 -8.90 -1.28 6.71
C GLU A 220 -8.79 -0.40 5.45
N GLY A 221 -9.57 -0.74 4.43
CA GLY A 221 -9.72 0.10 3.26
C GLY A 221 -10.61 1.30 3.52
N CYS A 222 -10.49 2.33 2.70
CA CYS A 222 -11.33 3.53 2.81
C CYS A 222 -11.84 4.00 1.46
N VAL A 223 -12.94 4.74 1.50
CA VAL A 223 -13.54 5.43 0.36
C VAL A 223 -13.81 6.86 0.79
N MET A 224 -13.34 7.81 -0.01
CA MET A 224 -13.64 9.23 0.12
C MET A 224 -14.77 9.61 -0.82
N ASP A 225 -15.63 10.55 -0.44
CA ASP A 225 -16.67 11.08 -1.32
C ASP A 225 -16.03 11.78 -2.54
N ALA A 226 -16.61 11.55 -3.72
CA ALA A 226 -16.10 12.14 -4.96
C ALA A 226 -16.29 13.68 -5.01
N GLY A 227 -17.20 14.22 -4.20
CA GLY A 227 -17.48 15.64 -4.09
C GLY A 227 -16.60 16.41 -3.09
N GLU A 228 -15.64 15.75 -2.47
CA GLU A 228 -14.76 16.41 -1.51
C GLU A 228 -14.04 17.62 -2.13
N PRO A 229 -14.06 18.77 -1.45
CA PRO A 229 -13.47 20.01 -1.97
C PRO A 229 -11.99 19.89 -2.34
N VAL A 230 -11.23 19.10 -1.60
CA VAL A 230 -9.81 18.85 -1.88
C VAL A 230 -9.59 18.24 -3.27
N LEU A 231 -10.45 17.29 -3.69
CA LEU A 231 -10.37 16.67 -5.01
C LEU A 231 -10.67 17.70 -6.11
N THR A 232 -11.73 18.50 -5.91
CA THR A 232 -12.15 19.52 -6.87
C THR A 232 -11.06 20.60 -7.07
N GLU A 233 -10.49 21.12 -5.98
CA GLU A 233 -9.47 22.15 -6.09
C GLU A 233 -8.14 21.61 -6.64
N LEU A 234 -7.76 20.38 -6.25
CA LEU A 234 -6.54 19.77 -6.74
C LEU A 234 -6.67 19.43 -8.25
N ALA A 235 -7.82 18.93 -8.70
CA ALA A 235 -8.11 18.72 -10.12
C ALA A 235 -8.05 20.03 -10.94
N ARG A 236 -8.57 21.12 -10.38
CA ARG A 236 -8.48 22.46 -11.00
C ARG A 236 -7.02 22.92 -11.12
N CYS A 237 -6.22 22.78 -10.06
CA CYS A 237 -4.80 23.14 -10.10
C CYS A 237 -4.04 22.28 -11.12
N HIS A 238 -4.34 20.98 -11.19
CA HIS A 238 -3.75 20.08 -12.19
C HIS A 238 -4.06 20.56 -13.62
N ARG A 239 -5.33 20.85 -13.93
CA ARG A 239 -5.72 21.34 -15.24
C ARG A 239 -5.03 22.66 -15.60
N ASP A 240 -4.91 23.59 -14.67
CA ASP A 240 -4.27 24.89 -14.90
C ASP A 240 -2.76 24.79 -15.20
N VAL A 241 -2.09 23.72 -14.76
CA VAL A 241 -0.67 23.49 -14.99
C VAL A 241 -0.45 22.64 -16.24
N THR A 242 -1.21 21.56 -16.37
CA THR A 242 -0.96 20.52 -17.40
C THR A 242 -1.81 20.72 -18.66
N GLY A 243 -2.89 21.52 -18.58
CA GLY A 243 -3.90 21.65 -19.65
C GLY A 243 -4.79 20.40 -19.80
N ARG A 244 -4.72 19.44 -18.90
CA ARG A 244 -5.46 18.15 -18.94
C ARG A 244 -6.32 17.98 -17.71
N ASP A 245 -7.43 17.26 -17.87
CA ASP A 245 -8.20 16.76 -16.74
C ASP A 245 -7.49 15.62 -16.05
N ILE A 246 -7.79 15.42 -14.78
CA ILE A 246 -7.29 14.29 -13.96
C ILE A 246 -8.47 13.47 -13.48
N GLU A 247 -8.33 12.14 -13.52
CA GLU A 247 -9.39 11.22 -13.13
C GLU A 247 -9.32 10.87 -11.63
N LEU A 248 -10.49 10.50 -11.08
CA LEU A 248 -10.55 9.87 -9.77
C LEU A 248 -10.22 8.39 -9.89
N THR A 249 -9.23 7.93 -9.15
CA THR A 249 -8.75 6.56 -9.20
C THR A 249 -9.04 5.77 -7.93
N VAL A 250 -8.90 4.46 -8.03
CA VAL A 250 -8.96 3.52 -6.91
C VAL A 250 -7.69 2.67 -6.92
N SER A 251 -7.16 2.35 -5.74
CA SER A 251 -5.96 1.52 -5.60
C SER A 251 -6.29 0.12 -5.09
N THR A 252 -5.57 -0.87 -5.59
CA THR A 252 -5.52 -2.23 -5.01
C THR A 252 -4.43 -2.36 -3.94
N GLY A 253 -3.67 -1.30 -3.71
CA GLY A 253 -2.74 -1.11 -2.60
C GLY A 253 -3.37 -0.34 -1.43
N THR A 254 -2.51 0.09 -0.51
CA THR A 254 -2.86 0.97 0.62
C THR A 254 -1.78 2.03 0.73
N THR A 255 -2.13 3.20 1.22
CA THR A 255 -1.24 4.34 1.45
C THR A 255 -1.59 5.02 2.76
N ASP A 256 -0.78 5.95 3.22
CA ASP A 256 -1.07 6.71 4.45
C ASP A 256 -2.32 7.61 4.37
N ALA A 257 -2.91 7.83 3.18
CA ALA A 257 -4.19 8.54 3.04
C ALA A 257 -5.30 7.90 3.89
N ARG A 258 -5.27 6.58 4.11
CA ARG A 258 -6.21 5.86 4.98
C ARG A 258 -6.20 6.38 6.41
N THR A 259 -5.04 6.75 6.93
CA THR A 259 -4.89 7.19 8.32
C THR A 259 -5.74 8.43 8.59
N PHE A 260 -5.71 9.38 7.68
CA PHE A 260 -6.50 10.60 7.77
C PHE A 260 -7.98 10.34 7.51
N ASN A 261 -8.30 9.52 6.51
CA ASN A 261 -9.68 9.19 6.15
C ASN A 261 -10.41 8.30 7.19
N LEU A 262 -9.68 7.42 7.90
CA LEU A 262 -10.29 6.47 8.85
C LEU A 262 -10.24 6.95 10.30
N TYR A 263 -9.17 7.62 10.71
CA TYR A 263 -8.90 7.96 12.12
C TYR A 263 -8.96 9.45 12.41
N GLY A 264 -8.92 10.30 11.37
CA GLY A 264 -9.17 11.73 11.45
C GLY A 264 -10.32 12.12 10.52
N PRO A 265 -11.15 13.10 10.84
CA PRO A 265 -12.12 13.62 9.87
C PRO A 265 -11.44 14.52 8.84
N ILE A 266 -10.36 14.04 8.21
CA ILE A 266 -9.51 14.81 7.29
C ILE A 266 -9.56 14.13 5.92
N PRO A 267 -10.23 14.73 4.91
CA PRO A 267 -10.22 14.21 3.55
C PRO A 267 -8.79 14.12 3.01
N ALA A 268 -8.36 12.92 2.62
CA ALA A 268 -7.00 12.66 2.18
C ALA A 268 -6.96 11.92 0.86
N THR A 269 -6.16 12.42 -0.08
CA THR A 269 -5.94 11.83 -1.41
C THR A 269 -4.45 11.63 -1.67
N CYS A 270 -4.13 10.77 -2.63
CA CYS A 270 -2.79 10.71 -3.20
C CYS A 270 -2.75 11.53 -4.50
N TYR A 271 -1.69 12.32 -4.64
CA TYR A 271 -1.33 13.04 -5.84
C TYR A 271 0.18 13.24 -5.90
N GLY A 272 0.85 12.63 -6.84
CA GLY A 272 2.30 12.70 -6.97
C GLY A 272 2.80 12.56 -8.41
N PRO A 273 4.12 12.49 -8.60
CA PRO A 273 4.74 12.33 -9.89
C PRO A 273 4.39 11.00 -10.56
N ILE A 274 4.49 10.97 -11.90
CA ILE A 274 4.34 9.73 -12.68
C ILE A 274 5.63 8.91 -12.55
N GLY A 275 5.50 7.65 -12.18
CA GLY A 275 6.59 6.70 -12.08
C GLY A 275 6.11 5.27 -12.25
N GLU A 276 7.02 4.35 -12.49
CA GLU A 276 6.71 2.94 -12.69
C GLU A 276 7.73 2.03 -12.00
N SER A 277 7.39 0.74 -11.97
CA SER A 277 8.21 -0.33 -11.39
C SER A 277 8.49 -0.14 -9.90
N ILE A 278 7.58 0.54 -9.17
CA ILE A 278 7.65 0.64 -7.71
C ILE A 278 7.69 -0.77 -7.10
N HIS A 279 8.51 -0.97 -6.06
CA HIS A 279 8.83 -2.29 -5.45
C HIS A 279 9.47 -3.31 -6.41
N GLY A 280 9.60 -2.97 -7.69
CA GLY A 280 10.21 -3.80 -8.73
C GLY A 280 11.68 -3.49 -8.99
N ILE A 281 12.19 -3.98 -10.10
CA ILE A 281 13.51 -3.63 -10.64
C ILE A 281 13.36 -2.45 -11.61
N ASP A 282 14.43 -1.63 -11.74
CA ASP A 282 14.48 -0.49 -12.66
C ASP A 282 13.36 0.54 -12.43
N GLU A 283 13.04 0.78 -11.15
CA GLU A 283 12.13 1.85 -10.74
C GLU A 283 12.60 3.20 -11.28
N TRP A 284 11.65 3.97 -11.81
CA TRP A 284 11.92 5.29 -12.34
C TRP A 284 10.78 6.28 -12.09
N VAL A 285 11.09 7.57 -12.11
CA VAL A 285 10.12 8.67 -12.05
C VAL A 285 10.36 9.64 -13.22
N SER A 286 9.29 10.24 -13.74
CA SER A 286 9.34 11.32 -14.73
C SER A 286 9.76 12.62 -14.05
N ILE A 287 10.80 13.25 -14.59
CA ILE A 287 11.31 14.55 -14.12
C ILE A 287 10.28 15.65 -14.45
N ASP A 288 9.74 15.67 -15.66
CA ASP A 288 8.74 16.66 -16.10
C ASP A 288 7.47 16.56 -15.25
N SER A 289 7.01 15.34 -14.93
CA SER A 289 5.85 15.17 -14.06
C SER A 289 6.14 15.60 -12.60
N THR A 290 7.37 15.42 -12.13
CA THR A 290 7.80 15.90 -10.80
C THR A 290 7.78 17.42 -10.73
N MET A 291 8.20 18.10 -11.81
CA MET A 291 8.12 19.56 -11.92
C MET A 291 6.67 20.03 -12.00
N ALA A 292 5.84 19.40 -12.82
CA ALA A 292 4.41 19.71 -12.91
C ALA A 292 3.70 19.49 -11.55
N CYS A 293 3.96 18.37 -10.88
CA CYS A 293 3.45 18.09 -9.53
C CYS A 293 3.86 19.19 -8.53
N THR A 294 5.10 19.64 -8.57
CA THR A 294 5.60 20.75 -7.74
C THR A 294 4.77 22.03 -7.96
N GLU A 295 4.52 22.41 -9.22
CA GLU A 295 3.72 23.60 -9.53
C GLU A 295 2.25 23.44 -9.12
N VAL A 296 1.65 22.27 -9.35
CA VAL A 296 0.28 21.98 -8.92
C VAL A 296 0.13 22.13 -7.42
N LEU A 297 1.05 21.55 -6.65
CA LEU A 297 1.04 21.64 -5.19
C LEU A 297 1.25 23.09 -4.70
N ALA A 298 2.13 23.87 -5.34
CA ALA A 298 2.30 25.28 -5.01
C ALA A 298 1.01 26.09 -5.24
N ARG A 299 0.34 25.87 -6.37
CA ARG A 299 -0.95 26.50 -6.69
C ARG A 299 -2.05 26.04 -5.73
N PHE A 300 -2.07 24.76 -5.39
CA PHE A 300 -3.02 24.23 -4.40
C PHE A 300 -2.84 24.87 -3.04
N ILE A 301 -1.62 24.95 -2.51
CA ILE A 301 -1.33 25.61 -1.23
C ILE A 301 -1.80 27.07 -1.28
N ALA A 302 -1.47 27.79 -2.36
CA ALA A 302 -1.84 29.19 -2.50
C ALA A 302 -3.36 29.42 -2.53
N ARG A 303 -4.12 28.52 -3.16
CA ARG A 303 -5.59 28.65 -3.28
C ARG A 303 -6.33 28.13 -2.07
N TRP A 304 -5.87 27.00 -1.53
CA TRP A 304 -6.50 26.33 -0.39
C TRP A 304 -6.26 27.11 0.91
N CYS A 305 -5.04 27.48 1.17
CA CYS A 305 -4.65 28.20 2.39
C CYS A 305 -4.75 29.72 2.28
N GLY A 306 -4.88 30.26 1.04
CA GLY A 306 -4.60 31.67 0.80
C GLY A 306 -3.11 31.99 0.93
N VAL A 307 -2.72 33.22 0.58
CA VAL A 307 -1.34 33.69 0.69
C VAL A 307 -1.24 35.11 1.24
N ASN A 308 -0.19 35.36 2.02
CA ASN A 308 0.25 36.69 2.46
C ASN A 308 1.55 37.07 1.76
N ARG A 309 1.86 38.32 1.66
CA ARG A 309 3.20 38.78 1.29
C ARG A 309 4.15 38.55 2.48
N ARG A 310 5.27 37.92 2.18
CA ARG A 310 6.33 37.76 3.16
C ARG A 310 6.98 39.09 3.41
N GLY A 311 7.03 39.48 4.69
CA GLY A 311 7.64 40.73 5.12
C GLY A 311 9.17 40.72 4.99
#